data_5cd76fb08b774d4bc5ee48b6f55db8ac
#
_entry.id   5cd76fb08b774d4bc5ee48b6f55db8ac
#
_cell.length_a   1.000
_cell.length_b   1.000
_cell.length_c   1.000
_cell.angle_alpha   90.00
_cell.angle_beta   90.00
_cell.angle_gamma   90.00
#
_symmetry.space_group_name_H-M   'P 1'
#
loop_
_entity.id
_entity.type
_entity.pdbx_description
1 polymer ?
#
loop_
_entity_poly.entity_id
_entity_poly.type
_entity_poly.pdbx_seq_one_letter_code
_entity_poly.pdbx_strand_id
1 'polypeptide(L)'
;WRDKNKMTTILGIHLCLLGIGAFLLVIKAMYIGGVYDTWAPGGGDVRLVKNPTLNPLVIFGYVFKSPFGGDGWIVSINNMEDLIGGHVWMGVLCLTGGIWHILTKPFAWARRAFVWSGEAYLSYSLAALAVMGLSAAVFVWYNNTAYPSEFYGPTGPEASQAQAFTFLVRDQRLGANVASAQGPTGLGKYLMRSPSGEIIFGGETMRFWDMRSPWLEPLRGPNGLDINKIRNDIQPWQERRAAEFMTHAPLGSLNSVGGVATEINSVNYVSPRSWLTCSHFFFGWFILVGHWWHSG
;
A
#
# COMPACT_ATOMS: atom_id res chain seq x y z
N TRP A 1 -13.58 15.82 -31.65
CA TRP A 1 -14.29 15.82 -30.36
C TRP A 1 -15.78 15.45 -30.51
N ARG A 2 -16.42 15.73 -31.64
CA ARG A 2 -17.85 15.46 -31.86
C ARG A 2 -18.12 14.07 -32.44
N ASP A 3 -17.14 13.48 -33.08
CA ASP A 3 -17.27 12.15 -33.70
C ASP A 3 -17.11 11.06 -32.65
N LYS A 4 -18.23 10.46 -32.23
CA LYS A 4 -18.27 9.43 -31.21
C LYS A 4 -17.52 8.17 -31.61
N ASN A 5 -17.51 7.81 -32.89
CA ASN A 5 -16.79 6.64 -33.39
C ASN A 5 -15.27 6.84 -33.30
N LYS A 6 -14.77 8.03 -33.66
CA LYS A 6 -13.34 8.33 -33.50
C LYS A 6 -12.95 8.40 -32.04
N MET A 7 -13.77 8.96 -31.18
CA MET A 7 -13.48 9.04 -29.76
C MET A 7 -13.40 7.65 -29.11
N THR A 8 -14.32 6.74 -29.46
CA THR A 8 -14.24 5.35 -28.94
C THR A 8 -13.07 4.58 -29.53
N THR A 9 -12.70 4.83 -30.79
CA THR A 9 -11.49 4.23 -31.38
C THR A 9 -10.24 4.67 -30.62
N ILE A 10 -10.11 5.96 -30.33
CA ILE A 10 -8.97 6.49 -29.55
C ILE A 10 -8.96 5.90 -28.14
N LEU A 11 -10.11 5.86 -27.49
CA LEU A 11 -10.25 5.21 -26.17
C LEU A 11 -9.80 3.76 -26.23
N GLY A 12 -10.23 3.02 -27.22
CA GLY A 12 -9.86 1.61 -27.40
C GLY A 12 -8.36 1.42 -27.63
N ILE A 13 -7.72 2.30 -28.42
CA ILE A 13 -6.27 2.26 -28.64
C ILE A 13 -5.53 2.49 -27.32
N HIS A 14 -5.94 3.49 -26.54
CA HIS A 14 -5.33 3.76 -25.24
C HIS A 14 -5.51 2.59 -24.25
N LEU A 15 -6.70 1.97 -24.25
CA LEU A 15 -6.94 0.77 -23.43
C LEU A 15 -6.04 -0.40 -23.85
N CYS A 16 -5.84 -0.61 -25.14
CA CYS A 16 -4.93 -1.65 -25.63
C CYS A 16 -3.49 -1.38 -25.16
N LEU A 17 -3.05 -0.13 -25.21
CA LEU A 17 -1.72 0.25 -24.72
C LEU A 17 -1.59 0.00 -23.21
N LEU A 18 -2.60 0.30 -22.42
CA LEU A 18 -2.62 0.02 -20.99
C LEU A 18 -2.59 -1.49 -20.72
N GLY A 19 -3.34 -2.27 -21.49
CA GLY A 19 -3.31 -3.73 -21.39
C GLY A 19 -1.95 -4.33 -21.69
N ILE A 20 -1.29 -3.84 -22.75
CA ILE A 20 0.08 -4.23 -23.08
C ILE A 20 1.04 -3.87 -21.94
N GLY A 21 0.90 -2.67 -21.37
CA GLY A 21 1.72 -2.25 -20.23
C GLY A 21 1.56 -3.15 -19.01
N ALA A 22 0.33 -3.57 -18.71
CA ALA A 22 0.07 -4.52 -17.63
C ALA A 22 0.75 -5.87 -17.89
N PHE A 23 0.69 -6.40 -19.13
CA PHE A 23 1.37 -7.62 -19.49
C PHE A 23 2.89 -7.48 -19.52
N LEU A 24 3.44 -6.31 -19.81
CA LEU A 24 4.89 -6.09 -19.71
C LEU A 24 5.38 -6.27 -18.27
N LEU A 25 4.63 -5.80 -17.29
CA LEU A 25 4.95 -6.07 -15.88
C LEU A 25 4.87 -7.57 -15.57
N VAL A 26 3.85 -8.26 -16.06
CA VAL A 26 3.71 -9.72 -15.87
C VAL A 26 4.91 -10.45 -16.47
N ILE A 27 5.30 -10.12 -17.68
CA ILE A 27 6.44 -10.74 -18.38
C ILE A 27 7.74 -10.45 -17.61
N LYS A 28 7.94 -9.20 -17.15
CA LYS A 28 9.11 -8.83 -16.34
C LYS A 28 9.19 -9.67 -15.07
N ALA A 29 8.07 -9.83 -14.38
CA ALA A 29 8.02 -10.55 -13.11
C ALA A 29 8.17 -12.07 -13.26
N MET A 30 7.66 -12.63 -14.36
CA MET A 30 7.62 -14.09 -14.56
C MET A 30 8.81 -14.64 -15.35
N TYR A 31 9.36 -13.87 -16.29
CA TYR A 31 10.30 -14.42 -17.28
C TYR A 31 11.60 -13.63 -17.47
N ILE A 32 11.62 -12.35 -17.15
CA ILE A 32 12.78 -11.48 -17.46
C ILE A 32 13.38 -10.94 -16.17
N GLY A 33 14.06 -11.82 -15.42
CA GLY A 33 14.81 -11.46 -14.22
C GLY A 33 14.00 -11.36 -12.95
N GLY A 34 12.68 -11.28 -13.02
CA GLY A 34 11.81 -11.19 -11.85
C GLY A 34 11.65 -9.78 -11.28
N VAL A 35 11.10 -9.70 -10.08
CA VAL A 35 10.85 -8.48 -9.33
C VAL A 35 11.28 -8.65 -7.88
N TYR A 36 11.60 -7.53 -7.21
CA TYR A 36 11.96 -7.56 -5.81
C TYR A 36 10.74 -7.95 -4.95
N ASP A 37 10.95 -8.93 -4.08
CA ASP A 37 9.94 -9.40 -3.13
C ASP A 37 10.47 -9.27 -1.71
N THR A 38 9.92 -8.32 -0.96
CA THR A 38 10.30 -8.11 0.44
C THR A 38 9.94 -9.31 1.33
N TRP A 39 8.99 -10.15 0.87
CA TRP A 39 8.51 -11.33 1.60
C TRP A 39 9.25 -12.62 1.22
N ALA A 40 10.29 -12.54 0.40
CA ALA A 40 11.04 -13.72 -0.02
C ALA A 40 11.62 -14.46 1.18
N PRO A 41 11.57 -15.81 1.19
CA PRO A 41 12.15 -16.60 2.28
C PRO A 41 13.64 -16.30 2.45
N GLY A 42 14.05 -16.09 3.71
CA GLY A 42 15.44 -15.75 4.03
C GLY A 42 15.78 -14.26 3.91
N GLY A 43 14.80 -13.41 3.65
CA GLY A 43 14.95 -11.98 3.46
C GLY A 43 14.53 -11.53 2.07
N GLY A 44 14.35 -10.21 1.89
CA GLY A 44 13.94 -9.64 0.61
C GLY A 44 14.97 -9.90 -0.49
N ASP A 45 14.50 -10.31 -1.66
CA ASP A 45 15.33 -10.61 -2.82
C ASP A 45 14.54 -10.49 -4.13
N VAL A 46 15.25 -10.37 -5.23
CA VAL A 46 14.66 -10.44 -6.56
C VAL A 46 14.33 -11.89 -6.88
N ARG A 47 13.09 -12.16 -7.27
CA ARG A 47 12.66 -13.50 -7.65
C ARG A 47 11.71 -13.51 -8.83
N LEU A 48 11.60 -14.63 -9.49
CA LEU A 48 10.58 -14.87 -10.50
C LEU A 48 9.26 -15.23 -9.81
N VAL A 49 8.17 -14.61 -10.24
CA VAL A 49 6.83 -14.98 -9.82
C VAL A 49 6.34 -16.08 -10.75
N LYS A 50 6.42 -17.34 -10.31
CA LYS A 50 6.12 -18.50 -11.16
C LYS A 50 4.65 -18.86 -11.21
N ASN A 51 3.91 -18.59 -10.15
CA ASN A 51 2.51 -18.99 -9.99
C ASN A 51 1.64 -17.78 -9.63
N PRO A 52 1.37 -16.86 -10.57
CA PRO A 52 0.49 -15.74 -10.28
C PRO A 52 -0.92 -16.23 -9.93
N THR A 53 -1.56 -15.58 -8.99
CA THR A 53 -2.92 -15.89 -8.58
C THR A 53 -3.90 -15.47 -9.67
N LEU A 54 -4.58 -16.43 -10.28
CA LEU A 54 -5.54 -16.18 -11.37
C LEU A 54 -7.00 -16.40 -10.95
N ASN A 55 -7.23 -16.86 -9.73
CA ASN A 55 -8.57 -17.07 -9.21
C ASN A 55 -9.33 -15.74 -9.14
N PRO A 56 -10.41 -15.57 -9.91
CA PRO A 56 -11.15 -14.31 -9.94
C PRO A 56 -11.75 -13.93 -8.59
N LEU A 57 -12.10 -14.90 -7.75
CA LEU A 57 -12.64 -14.63 -6.41
C LEU A 57 -11.60 -13.96 -5.50
N VAL A 58 -10.33 -14.31 -5.65
CA VAL A 58 -9.23 -13.68 -4.93
C VAL A 58 -8.98 -12.29 -5.48
N ILE A 59 -8.80 -12.16 -6.78
CA ILE A 59 -8.42 -10.89 -7.42
C ILE A 59 -9.53 -9.84 -7.28
N PHE A 60 -10.76 -10.19 -7.62
CA PHE A 60 -11.89 -9.26 -7.47
C PHE A 60 -12.32 -9.12 -6.01
N GLY A 61 -11.89 -10.01 -5.13
CA GLY A 61 -12.02 -9.84 -3.69
C GLY A 61 -11.33 -8.58 -3.18
N TYR A 62 -10.16 -8.23 -3.72
CA TYR A 62 -9.50 -6.96 -3.40
C TYR A 62 -10.32 -5.75 -3.86
N VAL A 63 -10.91 -5.83 -5.05
CA VAL A 63 -11.69 -4.72 -5.63
C VAL A 63 -12.97 -4.44 -4.84
N PHE A 64 -13.64 -5.49 -4.38
CA PHE A 64 -14.90 -5.39 -3.61
C PHE A 64 -14.72 -5.37 -2.11
N LYS A 65 -13.49 -5.41 -1.65
CA LYS A 65 -13.14 -5.37 -0.23
C LYS A 65 -13.39 -3.98 0.34
N SER A 66 -13.82 -3.92 1.61
CA SER A 66 -13.98 -2.67 2.34
C SER A 66 -12.66 -1.90 2.46
N PRO A 67 -12.67 -0.56 2.39
CA PRO A 67 -11.47 0.24 2.67
C PRO A 67 -11.21 0.44 4.17
N PHE A 68 -12.10 -0.03 5.06
CA PHE A 68 -12.07 0.23 6.50
C PHE A 68 -11.73 -1.03 7.31
N GLY A 69 -11.46 -0.85 8.61
CA GLY A 69 -11.42 -1.93 9.58
C GLY A 69 -10.31 -2.97 9.37
N GLY A 70 -9.16 -2.58 8.85
CA GLY A 70 -8.06 -3.50 8.54
C GLY A 70 -8.22 -4.24 7.22
N ASP A 71 -9.34 -4.08 6.51
CA ASP A 71 -9.56 -4.68 5.18
C ASP A 71 -8.70 -4.00 4.11
N GLY A 72 -8.71 -2.67 4.04
CA GLY A 72 -7.75 -1.88 3.26
C GLY A 72 -7.92 -1.88 1.75
N TRP A 73 -9.03 -2.34 1.20
CA TRP A 73 -9.29 -2.38 -0.23
C TRP A 73 -8.08 -2.94 -1.01
N ILE A 74 -7.71 -2.37 -2.17
CA ILE A 74 -6.55 -2.82 -2.95
C ILE A 74 -5.20 -2.54 -2.28
N VAL A 75 -5.16 -1.63 -1.30
CA VAL A 75 -3.94 -1.30 -0.55
C VAL A 75 -3.46 -2.49 0.29
N SER A 76 -4.36 -3.41 0.63
CA SER A 76 -4.05 -4.60 1.44
C SER A 76 -3.32 -5.70 0.67
N ILE A 77 -2.95 -5.50 -0.59
CA ILE A 77 -2.14 -6.46 -1.36
C ILE A 77 -0.84 -6.77 -0.59
N ASN A 78 -0.57 -8.03 -0.33
CA ASN A 78 0.49 -8.44 0.58
C ASN A 78 1.40 -9.54 0.03
N ASN A 79 1.28 -9.88 -1.25
CA ASN A 79 2.15 -10.85 -1.90
C ASN A 79 2.24 -10.56 -3.40
N MET A 80 3.33 -11.00 -4.01
CA MET A 80 3.61 -10.75 -5.41
C MET A 80 2.74 -11.60 -6.33
N GLU A 81 2.31 -12.78 -5.90
CA GLU A 81 1.44 -13.66 -6.68
C GLU A 81 0.10 -12.98 -7.00
N ASP A 82 -0.51 -12.36 -6.00
CA ASP A 82 -1.77 -11.63 -6.18
C ASP A 82 -1.58 -10.35 -7.00
N LEU A 83 -0.46 -9.64 -6.78
CA LEU A 83 -0.14 -8.43 -7.53
C LEU A 83 0.02 -8.72 -9.01
N ILE A 84 0.81 -9.72 -9.37
CA ILE A 84 1.05 -10.09 -10.77
C ILE A 84 -0.21 -10.73 -11.37
N GLY A 85 -0.91 -11.55 -10.63
CA GLY A 85 -2.20 -12.10 -11.06
C GLY A 85 -3.23 -11.03 -11.38
N GLY A 86 -3.29 -9.99 -10.55
CA GLY A 86 -4.15 -8.83 -10.79
C GLY A 86 -3.80 -8.10 -12.08
N HIS A 87 -2.51 -7.98 -12.42
CA HIS A 87 -2.07 -7.37 -13.68
C HIS A 87 -2.35 -8.25 -14.90
N VAL A 88 -2.38 -9.57 -14.75
CA VAL A 88 -2.88 -10.46 -15.80
C VAL A 88 -4.36 -10.15 -16.09
N TRP A 89 -5.19 -10.07 -15.05
CA TRP A 89 -6.60 -9.71 -15.21
C TRP A 89 -6.80 -8.33 -15.83
N MET A 90 -6.04 -7.32 -15.36
CA MET A 90 -6.11 -5.98 -15.93
C MET A 90 -5.67 -5.96 -17.39
N GLY A 91 -4.64 -6.70 -17.75
CA GLY A 91 -4.19 -6.84 -19.13
C GLY A 91 -5.27 -7.41 -20.04
N VAL A 92 -5.90 -8.50 -19.60
CA VAL A 92 -7.01 -9.14 -20.36
C VAL A 92 -8.19 -8.19 -20.50
N LEU A 93 -8.63 -7.58 -19.41
CA LEU A 93 -9.78 -6.67 -19.41
C LEU A 93 -9.53 -5.43 -20.26
N CYS A 94 -8.35 -4.83 -20.15
CA CYS A 94 -8.00 -3.64 -20.93
C CYS A 94 -7.88 -3.96 -22.43
N LEU A 95 -7.26 -5.09 -22.81
CA LEU A 95 -7.16 -5.47 -24.22
C LEU A 95 -8.53 -5.80 -24.83
N THR A 96 -9.33 -6.61 -24.13
CA THR A 96 -10.67 -6.96 -24.63
C THR A 96 -11.58 -5.75 -24.70
N GLY A 97 -11.54 -4.89 -23.69
CA GLY A 97 -12.29 -3.63 -23.66
C GLY A 97 -11.82 -2.66 -24.73
N GLY A 98 -10.51 -2.60 -24.97
CA GLY A 98 -9.93 -1.78 -26.03
C GLY A 98 -10.40 -2.20 -27.42
N ILE A 99 -10.35 -3.48 -27.72
CA ILE A 99 -10.85 -4.04 -28.99
C ILE A 99 -12.35 -3.77 -29.13
N TRP A 100 -13.12 -3.95 -28.05
CA TRP A 100 -14.55 -3.69 -28.04
C TRP A 100 -14.86 -2.22 -28.37
N HIS A 101 -14.15 -1.27 -27.77
CA HIS A 101 -14.33 0.16 -28.05
C HIS A 101 -13.89 0.58 -29.46
N ILE A 102 -12.92 -0.12 -30.05
CA ILE A 102 -12.53 0.12 -31.45
C ILE A 102 -13.62 -0.36 -32.39
N LEU A 103 -14.25 -1.51 -32.11
CA LEU A 103 -15.22 -2.16 -32.99
C LEU A 103 -16.64 -1.65 -32.82
N THR A 104 -16.96 -0.95 -31.74
CA THR A 104 -18.31 -0.50 -31.43
C THR A 104 -18.38 1.03 -31.32
N LYS A 105 -19.58 1.56 -31.36
CA LYS A 105 -19.87 2.96 -31.05
C LYS A 105 -20.73 3.01 -29.79
N PRO A 106 -20.80 4.16 -29.08
CA PRO A 106 -21.66 4.29 -27.92
C PRO A 106 -23.11 3.94 -28.22
N PHE A 107 -23.74 3.19 -27.34
CA PHE A 107 -25.14 2.83 -27.45
C PHE A 107 -26.06 4.02 -27.12
N ALA A 108 -27.34 3.87 -27.41
CA ALA A 108 -28.31 4.95 -27.21
C ALA A 108 -28.34 5.48 -25.77
N TRP A 109 -28.26 4.61 -24.78
CA TRP A 109 -28.26 5.02 -23.37
C TRP A 109 -27.03 5.88 -23.02
N ALA A 110 -25.85 5.53 -23.56
CA ALA A 110 -24.62 6.29 -23.34
C ALA A 110 -24.68 7.64 -24.06
N ARG A 111 -25.22 7.65 -25.29
CA ARG A 111 -25.39 8.92 -26.02
C ARG A 111 -26.28 9.93 -25.29
N ARG A 112 -27.27 9.42 -24.55
CA ARG A 112 -28.18 10.28 -23.76
C ARG A 112 -27.58 10.66 -22.39
N ALA A 113 -26.80 9.77 -21.77
CA ALA A 113 -26.31 9.98 -20.41
C ALA A 113 -25.12 10.93 -20.33
N PHE A 114 -24.29 10.96 -21.37
CA PHE A 114 -23.04 11.74 -21.36
C PHE A 114 -23.16 13.01 -22.22
N VAL A 115 -22.46 14.05 -21.80
CA VAL A 115 -22.20 15.23 -22.63
C VAL A 115 -21.01 14.90 -23.52
N TRP A 116 -21.15 15.17 -24.82
CA TRP A 116 -20.18 14.83 -25.85
C TRP A 116 -19.47 16.08 -26.36
N SER A 117 -18.57 16.60 -25.53
CA SER A 117 -17.76 17.79 -25.83
C SER A 117 -16.36 17.62 -25.21
N GLY A 118 -15.39 18.36 -25.74
CA GLY A 118 -14.02 18.29 -25.22
C GLY A 118 -13.91 18.61 -23.75
N GLU A 119 -14.63 19.62 -23.28
CA GLU A 119 -14.62 19.98 -21.85
C GLU A 119 -15.25 18.88 -20.97
N ALA A 120 -16.31 18.24 -21.43
CA ALA A 120 -16.90 17.12 -20.71
C ALA A 120 -15.92 15.95 -20.61
N TYR A 121 -15.21 15.61 -21.67
CA TYR A 121 -14.19 14.56 -21.65
C TYR A 121 -13.06 14.90 -20.68
N LEU A 122 -12.64 16.16 -20.66
CA LEU A 122 -11.67 16.63 -19.69
C LEU A 122 -12.18 16.44 -18.26
N SER A 123 -13.42 16.79 -17.98
CA SER A 123 -14.01 16.63 -16.64
C SER A 123 -14.07 15.15 -16.22
N TYR A 124 -14.43 14.23 -17.14
CA TYR A 124 -14.44 12.78 -16.86
C TYR A 124 -13.04 12.26 -16.53
N SER A 125 -12.06 12.66 -17.33
CA SER A 125 -10.66 12.26 -17.14
C SER A 125 -10.09 12.81 -15.83
N LEU A 126 -10.41 14.05 -15.48
CA LEU A 126 -9.95 14.66 -14.23
C LEU A 126 -10.52 13.93 -13.00
N ALA A 127 -11.79 13.51 -13.03
CA ALA A 127 -12.36 12.71 -11.96
C ALA A 127 -11.61 11.39 -11.78
N ALA A 128 -11.34 10.69 -12.88
CA ALA A 128 -10.60 9.44 -12.86
C ALA A 128 -9.18 9.63 -12.32
N LEU A 129 -8.46 10.65 -12.78
CA LEU A 129 -7.11 10.96 -12.32
C LEU A 129 -7.09 11.38 -10.85
N ALA A 130 -8.09 12.10 -10.38
CA ALA A 130 -8.21 12.46 -8.96
C ALA A 130 -8.34 11.22 -8.08
N VAL A 131 -9.21 10.28 -8.45
CA VAL A 131 -9.36 9.01 -7.74
C VAL A 131 -8.05 8.23 -7.73
N MET A 132 -7.37 8.14 -8.88
CA MET A 132 -6.08 7.45 -8.97
C MET A 132 -5.01 8.12 -8.11
N GLY A 133 -4.92 9.44 -8.11
CA GLY A 133 -3.93 10.18 -7.33
C GLY A 133 -4.14 10.05 -5.82
N LEU A 134 -5.38 10.18 -5.36
CA LEU A 134 -5.73 10.00 -3.95
C LEU A 134 -5.52 8.55 -3.51
N SER A 135 -5.88 7.58 -4.34
CA SER A 135 -5.62 6.16 -4.07
C SER A 135 -4.14 5.85 -4.02
N ALA A 136 -3.34 6.44 -4.91
CA ALA A 136 -1.88 6.29 -4.89
C ALA A 136 -1.27 6.83 -3.61
N ALA A 137 -1.77 7.96 -3.09
CA ALA A 137 -1.31 8.53 -1.82
C ALA A 137 -1.58 7.58 -0.65
N VAL A 138 -2.78 7.01 -0.56
CA VAL A 138 -3.11 6.03 0.49
C VAL A 138 -2.31 4.75 0.31
N PHE A 139 -2.16 4.30 -0.93
CA PHE A 139 -1.43 3.06 -1.25
C PHE A 139 0.03 3.15 -0.80
N VAL A 140 0.74 4.20 -1.20
CA VAL A 140 2.15 4.37 -0.81
C VAL A 140 2.33 4.61 0.68
N TRP A 141 1.32 5.14 1.36
CA TRP A 141 1.38 5.34 2.81
C TRP A 141 1.35 4.04 3.60
N TYR A 142 0.48 3.11 3.23
CA TYR A 142 0.23 1.90 3.99
C TYR A 142 0.90 0.64 3.46
N ASN A 143 1.07 0.52 2.14
CA ASN A 143 1.54 -0.73 1.54
C ASN A 143 3.06 -0.86 1.62
N ASN A 144 3.54 -2.03 1.98
CA ASN A 144 4.96 -2.37 2.01
C ASN A 144 5.33 -3.54 1.09
N THR A 145 4.41 -4.02 0.28
CA THR A 145 4.67 -5.09 -0.71
C THR A 145 5.08 -4.51 -2.06
N ALA A 146 4.24 -3.66 -2.64
CA ALA A 146 4.53 -2.94 -3.88
C ALA A 146 5.51 -1.77 -3.65
N TYR A 147 5.57 -1.27 -2.43
CA TYR A 147 6.48 -0.22 -1.98
C TYR A 147 7.32 -0.74 -0.81
N PRO A 148 8.34 -1.58 -1.06
CA PRO A 148 9.15 -2.19 0.00
C PRO A 148 9.78 -1.15 0.91
N SER A 149 9.73 -1.40 2.22
CA SER A 149 10.26 -0.48 3.22
C SER A 149 11.78 -0.32 3.14
N GLU A 150 12.48 -1.29 2.53
CA GLU A 150 13.92 -1.21 2.27
C GLU A 150 14.27 -0.05 1.33
N PHE A 151 13.36 0.33 0.43
CA PHE A 151 13.58 1.39 -0.57
C PHE A 151 12.82 2.68 -0.24
N TYR A 152 11.59 2.55 0.24
CA TYR A 152 10.69 3.69 0.49
C TYR A 152 10.68 4.15 1.94
N GLY A 153 11.41 3.45 2.81
CA GLY A 153 11.34 3.68 4.25
C GLY A 153 10.11 3.00 4.87
N PRO A 154 10.06 2.92 6.20
CA PRO A 154 8.96 2.27 6.89
C PRO A 154 7.64 2.99 6.64
N THR A 155 6.53 2.24 6.68
CA THR A 155 5.20 2.85 6.76
C THR A 155 5.04 3.53 8.13
N GLY A 156 4.05 4.43 8.28
CA GLY A 156 3.74 5.02 9.59
C GLY A 156 3.42 3.97 10.65
N PRO A 157 2.48 3.04 10.38
CA PRO A 157 2.22 1.91 11.28
C PRO A 157 3.46 1.06 11.59
N GLU A 158 4.29 0.80 10.60
CA GLU A 158 5.51 0.00 10.78
C GLU A 158 6.53 0.68 11.69
N ALA A 159 6.74 1.98 11.52
CA ALA A 159 7.63 2.75 12.40
C ALA A 159 7.14 2.76 13.85
N SER A 160 5.83 2.88 14.04
CA SER A 160 5.19 2.81 15.35
C SER A 160 5.40 1.45 16.02
N GLN A 161 5.16 0.36 15.28
CA GLN A 161 5.39 -1.00 15.77
C GLN A 161 6.89 -1.26 16.03
N ALA A 162 7.76 -0.74 15.20
CA ALA A 162 9.21 -0.83 15.37
C ALA A 162 9.68 -0.13 16.66
N GLN A 163 9.10 1.01 16.99
CA GLN A 163 9.40 1.70 18.25
C GLN A 163 8.98 0.86 19.44
N ALA A 164 7.77 0.31 19.44
CA ALA A 164 7.30 -0.56 20.51
C ALA A 164 8.19 -1.80 20.67
N PHE A 165 8.57 -2.42 19.56
CA PHE A 165 9.47 -3.57 19.57
C PHE A 165 10.86 -3.23 20.12
N THR A 166 11.43 -2.11 19.69
CA THR A 166 12.75 -1.66 20.16
C THR A 166 12.79 -1.46 21.67
N PHE A 167 11.78 -0.81 22.22
CA PHE A 167 11.70 -0.61 23.67
C PHE A 167 11.39 -1.90 24.43
N LEU A 168 10.60 -2.80 23.87
CA LEU A 168 10.35 -4.12 24.43
C LEU A 168 11.66 -4.90 24.57
N VAL A 169 12.47 -4.95 23.52
CA VAL A 169 13.75 -5.65 23.53
C VAL A 169 14.72 -5.03 24.52
N ARG A 170 14.82 -3.70 24.55
CA ARG A 170 15.66 -3.00 25.52
C ARG A 170 15.30 -3.36 26.95
N ASP A 171 14.02 -3.27 27.29
CA ASP A 171 13.55 -3.48 28.66
C ASP A 171 13.60 -4.95 29.05
N GLN A 172 13.39 -5.87 28.10
CA GLN A 172 13.59 -7.31 28.35
C GLN A 172 15.04 -7.64 28.73
N ARG A 173 16.01 -6.99 28.07
CA ARG A 173 17.43 -7.13 28.44
C ARG A 173 17.75 -6.51 29.78
N LEU A 174 17.02 -5.52 30.22
CA LEU A 174 17.16 -4.92 31.54
C LEU A 174 16.44 -5.71 32.65
N GLY A 175 15.80 -6.83 32.31
CA GLY A 175 15.16 -7.73 33.23
C GLY A 175 13.65 -7.60 33.36
N ALA A 176 12.98 -6.76 32.55
CA ALA A 176 11.54 -6.62 32.56
C ALA A 176 10.84 -7.90 32.09
N ASN A 177 9.76 -8.29 32.77
CA ASN A 177 8.87 -9.35 32.30
C ASN A 177 7.86 -8.74 31.31
N VAL A 178 8.19 -8.78 30.01
CA VAL A 178 7.40 -8.12 28.98
C VAL A 178 5.98 -8.67 28.81
N ALA A 179 5.77 -9.93 29.21
CA ALA A 179 4.46 -10.57 29.12
C ALA A 179 3.47 -10.10 30.19
N SER A 180 3.95 -9.60 31.35
CA SER A 180 3.12 -9.28 32.49
C SER A 180 3.23 -7.84 32.98
N ALA A 181 4.20 -7.05 32.51
CA ALA A 181 4.38 -5.67 32.94
C ALA A 181 3.14 -4.83 32.56
N GLN A 182 2.67 -4.01 33.51
CA GLN A 182 1.54 -3.11 33.30
C GLN A 182 2.00 -1.68 33.04
N GLY A 183 1.26 -0.99 32.16
CA GLY A 183 1.43 0.42 31.91
C GLY A 183 0.61 1.30 32.89
N PRO A 184 0.71 2.63 32.74
CA PRO A 184 0.00 3.58 33.61
C PRO A 184 -1.53 3.44 33.59
N THR A 185 -2.09 2.91 32.49
CA THR A 185 -3.54 2.73 32.30
C THR A 185 -4.07 1.40 32.82
N GLY A 186 -3.20 0.54 33.33
CA GLY A 186 -3.56 -0.84 33.73
C GLY A 186 -3.51 -1.84 32.60
N LEU A 187 -3.41 -1.42 31.33
CA LEU A 187 -3.18 -2.29 30.19
C LEU A 187 -1.74 -2.74 30.16
N GLY A 188 -1.46 -3.83 29.41
CA GLY A 188 -0.10 -4.31 29.23
C GLY A 188 0.82 -3.22 28.69
N LYS A 189 2.01 -3.11 29.27
CA LYS A 189 2.97 -2.08 28.86
C LYS A 189 3.58 -2.38 27.50
N TYR A 190 3.91 -3.63 27.24
CA TYR A 190 4.57 -4.06 26.01
C TYR A 190 3.66 -4.88 25.11
N LEU A 191 2.83 -5.71 25.68
CA LEU A 191 1.94 -6.63 25.00
C LEU A 191 0.53 -6.54 25.56
N MET A 192 -0.45 -6.69 24.69
CA MET A 192 -1.86 -6.75 25.05
C MET A 192 -2.61 -7.65 24.07
N ARG A 193 -3.93 -7.68 24.13
CA ARG A 193 -4.76 -8.44 23.17
C ARG A 193 -5.51 -7.49 22.25
N SER A 194 -5.63 -7.90 20.97
CA SER A 194 -6.48 -7.24 20.01
C SER A 194 -7.97 -7.46 20.36
N PRO A 195 -8.90 -6.71 19.73
CA PRO A 195 -10.35 -6.97 19.89
C PRO A 195 -10.77 -8.39 19.53
N SER A 196 -10.03 -9.08 18.66
CA SER A 196 -10.28 -10.47 18.26
C SER A 196 -9.45 -11.50 19.03
N GLY A 197 -8.61 -11.07 19.97
CA GLY A 197 -7.89 -11.92 20.91
C GLY A 197 -6.43 -12.21 20.62
N GLU A 198 -5.88 -11.73 19.49
CA GLU A 198 -4.46 -11.90 19.16
C GLU A 198 -3.57 -11.08 20.12
N ILE A 199 -2.38 -11.58 20.37
CA ILE A 199 -1.37 -10.84 21.12
C ILE A 199 -0.74 -9.79 20.22
N ILE A 200 -0.76 -8.54 20.64
CA ILE A 200 -0.28 -7.37 19.89
C ILE A 200 0.60 -6.50 20.79
N PHE A 201 1.31 -5.54 20.20
CA PHE A 201 2.05 -4.56 20.99
C PHE A 201 1.10 -3.62 21.74
N GLY A 202 1.47 -3.32 22.98
CA GLY A 202 0.73 -2.40 23.85
C GLY A 202 1.07 -0.93 23.61
N GLY A 203 0.32 -0.04 24.25
CA GLY A 203 0.45 1.40 24.07
C GLY A 203 -0.36 1.92 22.89
N GLU A 204 -0.10 3.13 22.45
CA GLU A 204 -0.82 3.74 21.32
C GLU A 204 -0.65 2.97 20.01
N THR A 205 0.45 2.25 19.85
CA THR A 205 0.71 1.43 18.65
C THR A 205 -0.30 0.30 18.48
N MET A 206 -1.11 0.01 19.49
CA MET A 206 -2.19 -0.99 19.40
C MET A 206 -3.15 -0.72 18.23
N ARG A 207 -3.33 0.53 17.84
CA ARG A 207 -4.19 0.90 16.71
C ARG A 207 -3.71 0.34 15.38
N PHE A 208 -2.43 0.02 15.27
CA PHE A 208 -1.77 -0.49 14.07
C PHE A 208 -1.53 -2.00 14.11
N TRP A 209 -2.28 -2.71 14.91
CA TRP A 209 -2.07 -4.14 15.13
C TRP A 209 -2.28 -5.00 13.87
N ASP A 210 -3.03 -4.50 12.89
CA ASP A 210 -3.23 -5.17 11.60
C ASP A 210 -1.98 -5.17 10.70
N MET A 211 -1.00 -4.33 11.00
CA MET A 211 0.22 -4.19 10.19
C MET A 211 1.03 -5.49 10.20
N ARG A 212 1.54 -5.85 9.01
CA ARG A 212 2.46 -6.97 8.81
C ARG A 212 3.75 -6.45 8.19
N SER A 213 4.87 -6.98 8.65
CA SER A 213 6.20 -6.59 8.17
C SER A 213 7.15 -7.78 8.16
N PRO A 214 8.05 -7.91 7.16
CA PRO A 214 8.95 -9.04 7.06
C PRO A 214 9.85 -9.26 8.30
N TRP A 215 10.28 -8.17 8.92
CA TRP A 215 11.14 -8.26 10.10
C TRP A 215 10.41 -8.72 11.37
N LEU A 216 9.10 -8.56 11.43
CA LEU A 216 8.27 -8.88 12.59
C LEU A 216 7.59 -10.24 12.47
N GLU A 217 7.28 -10.69 11.27
CA GLU A 217 6.51 -11.92 11.05
C GLU A 217 7.15 -13.19 11.62
N PRO A 218 8.49 -13.33 11.66
CA PRO A 218 9.11 -14.49 12.35
C PRO A 218 8.74 -14.65 13.82
N LEU A 219 8.28 -13.58 14.46
CA LEU A 219 7.87 -13.61 15.88
C LEU A 219 6.37 -13.87 16.07
N ARG A 220 5.63 -14.01 14.98
CA ARG A 220 4.19 -14.32 15.06
C ARG A 220 3.94 -15.81 15.06
N GLY A 221 2.83 -16.17 15.69
CA GLY A 221 2.26 -17.51 15.69
C GLY A 221 0.76 -17.44 15.37
N PRO A 222 0.04 -18.56 15.57
CA PRO A 222 -1.39 -18.62 15.28
C PRO A 222 -2.25 -17.62 16.06
N ASN A 223 -1.79 -17.19 17.23
CA ASN A 223 -2.52 -16.31 18.14
C ASN A 223 -1.92 -14.89 18.19
N GLY A 224 -1.34 -14.41 17.11
CA GLY A 224 -0.62 -13.14 17.07
C GLY A 224 0.85 -13.30 17.45
N LEU A 225 1.42 -12.32 18.14
CA LEU A 225 2.81 -12.40 18.59
C LEU A 225 2.99 -13.58 19.57
N ASP A 226 4.05 -14.35 19.36
CA ASP A 226 4.36 -15.49 20.20
C ASP A 226 5.33 -15.07 21.31
N ILE A 227 4.89 -15.17 22.57
CA ILE A 227 5.67 -14.76 23.74
C ILE A 227 6.96 -15.57 23.84
N ASN A 228 6.94 -16.87 23.53
CA ASN A 228 8.14 -17.70 23.57
C ASN A 228 9.18 -17.26 22.53
N LYS A 229 8.74 -16.91 21.33
CA LYS A 229 9.62 -16.37 20.29
C LYS A 229 10.19 -15.01 20.67
N ILE A 230 9.39 -14.14 21.27
CA ILE A 230 9.84 -12.84 21.77
C ILE A 230 10.92 -13.01 22.87
N ARG A 231 10.78 -14.00 23.72
CA ARG A 231 11.77 -14.26 24.78
C ARG A 231 13.07 -14.84 24.25
N ASN A 232 13.01 -15.70 23.21
CA ASN A 232 14.13 -16.57 22.85
C ASN A 232 14.65 -16.40 21.41
N ASP A 233 13.84 -15.91 20.48
CA ASP A 233 14.10 -16.02 19.06
C ASP A 233 14.33 -14.67 18.34
N ILE A 234 14.48 -13.58 19.08
CA ILE A 234 14.80 -12.28 18.50
C ILE A 234 16.23 -12.28 17.99
N GLN A 235 16.37 -12.01 16.70
CA GLN A 235 17.67 -11.97 16.03
C GLN A 235 18.26 -10.55 15.99
N PRO A 236 19.58 -10.40 15.97
CA PRO A 236 20.22 -9.07 15.91
C PRO A 236 19.79 -8.22 14.71
N TRP A 237 19.53 -8.85 13.56
CA TRP A 237 19.08 -8.13 12.37
C TRP A 237 17.69 -7.49 12.54
N GLN A 238 16.80 -8.14 13.32
CA GLN A 238 15.48 -7.61 13.64
C GLN A 238 15.58 -6.35 14.49
N GLU A 239 16.46 -6.36 15.47
CA GLU A 239 16.70 -5.19 16.31
C GLU A 239 17.26 -4.02 15.50
N ARG A 240 18.24 -4.29 14.63
CA ARG A 240 18.81 -3.26 13.75
C ARG A 240 17.78 -2.70 12.81
N ARG A 241 16.97 -3.56 12.19
CA ARG A 241 15.90 -3.13 11.28
C ARG A 241 14.86 -2.29 12.00
N ALA A 242 14.41 -2.71 13.17
CA ALA A 242 13.44 -1.97 13.97
C ALA A 242 14.00 -0.62 14.45
N ALA A 243 15.24 -0.56 14.88
CA ALA A 243 15.89 0.68 15.30
C ALA A 243 16.00 1.68 14.13
N GLU A 244 16.35 1.21 12.94
CA GLU A 244 16.40 2.03 11.74
C GLU A 244 15.01 2.57 11.40
N PHE A 245 14.00 1.74 11.40
CA PHE A 245 12.63 2.15 11.07
C PHE A 245 12.06 3.11 12.12
N MET A 246 12.33 2.89 13.39
CA MET A 246 11.92 3.80 14.46
C MET A 246 12.50 5.20 14.25
N THR A 247 13.77 5.28 13.85
CA THR A 247 14.47 6.57 13.67
C THR A 247 14.26 7.20 12.31
N HIS A 248 13.65 6.47 11.35
CA HIS A 248 13.35 6.95 9.99
C HIS A 248 11.85 6.93 9.71
N ALA A 249 11.04 7.19 10.73
CA ALA A 249 9.60 7.28 10.58
C ALA A 249 9.21 8.33 9.53
N PRO A 250 8.11 8.13 8.77
CA PRO A 250 7.69 9.05 7.72
C PRO A 250 7.02 10.30 8.29
N LEU A 251 7.71 10.98 9.19
CA LEU A 251 7.28 12.19 9.87
C LEU A 251 8.31 13.28 9.63
N GLY A 252 7.86 14.45 9.23
CA GLY A 252 8.73 15.57 8.98
C GLY A 252 7.99 16.81 8.52
N SER A 253 8.72 17.90 8.34
CA SER A 253 8.18 19.16 7.88
C SER A 253 8.46 19.38 6.40
N LEU A 254 7.77 20.35 5.80
CA LEU A 254 8.03 20.78 4.42
C LEU A 254 9.47 21.30 4.24
N ASN A 255 10.05 21.85 5.29
CA ASN A 255 11.45 22.32 5.30
C ASN A 255 12.46 21.18 5.52
N SER A 256 12.03 19.95 5.45
CA SER A 256 12.84 18.74 5.61
C SER A 256 13.42 18.55 7.02
N VAL A 257 12.82 19.12 8.03
CA VAL A 257 13.14 18.81 9.43
C VAL A 257 12.46 17.49 9.80
N GLY A 258 13.25 16.49 10.14
CA GLY A 258 12.75 15.17 10.52
C GLY A 258 12.14 15.14 11.92
N GLY A 259 11.29 14.12 12.15
CA GLY A 259 10.65 13.88 13.45
C GLY A 259 9.27 14.51 13.58
N VAL A 260 8.67 14.31 14.74
CA VAL A 260 7.36 14.87 15.08
C VAL A 260 7.42 16.39 15.21
N ALA A 261 6.26 17.05 15.20
CA ALA A 261 6.19 18.52 15.25
C ALA A 261 6.84 19.13 16.49
N THR A 262 6.89 18.39 17.58
CA THR A 262 7.49 18.80 18.86
C THR A 262 8.96 18.41 19.00
N GLU A 263 9.54 17.76 17.98
CA GLU A 263 10.94 17.34 17.99
C GLU A 263 11.87 18.55 17.88
N ILE A 264 13.02 18.48 18.52
CA ILE A 264 14.07 19.51 18.33
C ILE A 264 14.71 19.35 16.95
N ASN A 265 15.09 20.47 16.34
CA ASN A 265 15.69 20.49 15.02
C ASN A 265 17.11 19.90 15.06
N SER A 266 17.24 18.61 14.79
CA SER A 266 18.54 17.92 14.80
C SER A 266 18.81 17.10 13.54
N VAL A 267 17.78 16.74 12.79
CA VAL A 267 17.90 15.85 11.63
C VAL A 267 17.26 16.51 10.40
N ASN A 268 17.99 16.50 9.28
CA ASN A 268 17.48 16.93 7.98
C ASN A 268 17.10 15.69 7.16
N TYR A 269 15.89 15.19 7.41
CA TYR A 269 15.39 13.96 6.76
C TYR A 269 13.88 14.00 6.64
N VAL A 270 13.38 13.68 5.45
CA VAL A 270 11.97 13.34 5.22
C VAL A 270 11.91 12.11 4.33
N SER A 271 11.14 11.12 4.75
CA SER A 271 11.00 9.85 4.03
C SER A 271 10.47 10.06 2.61
N PRO A 272 10.96 9.29 1.63
CA PRO A 272 10.35 9.22 0.29
C PRO A 272 8.86 8.89 0.34
N ARG A 273 8.44 8.07 1.31
CA ARG A 273 7.04 7.72 1.52
C ARG A 273 6.20 8.94 1.87
N SER A 274 6.70 9.80 2.72
CA SER A 274 6.03 11.08 3.06
C SER A 274 5.91 12.00 1.86
N TRP A 275 6.99 12.14 1.08
CA TRP A 275 6.97 12.98 -0.11
C TRP A 275 5.99 12.49 -1.15
N LEU A 276 5.97 11.18 -1.42
CA LEU A 276 5.03 10.58 -2.39
C LEU A 276 3.58 10.70 -1.92
N THR A 277 3.31 10.43 -0.66
CA THR A 277 1.97 10.56 -0.10
C THR A 277 1.45 11.99 -0.17
N CYS A 278 2.24 12.94 0.32
CA CYS A 278 1.83 14.35 0.35
C CYS A 278 1.66 14.94 -1.05
N SER A 279 2.59 14.65 -1.97
CA SER A 279 2.52 15.16 -3.33
C SER A 279 1.30 14.62 -4.09
N HIS A 280 1.04 13.33 -4.00
CA HIS A 280 -0.08 12.71 -4.70
C HIS A 280 -1.44 13.07 -4.10
N PHE A 281 -1.50 13.23 -2.79
CA PHE A 281 -2.71 13.75 -2.14
C PHE A 281 -2.99 15.20 -2.56
N PHE A 282 -1.97 16.04 -2.55
CA PHE A 282 -2.08 17.45 -2.97
C PHE A 282 -2.55 17.57 -4.43
N PHE A 283 -1.87 16.90 -5.35
CA PHE A 283 -2.25 16.95 -6.76
C PHE A 283 -3.58 16.28 -7.02
N GLY A 284 -3.88 15.17 -6.37
CA GLY A 284 -5.17 14.51 -6.47
C GLY A 284 -6.33 15.41 -6.06
N TRP A 285 -6.15 16.17 -4.99
CA TRP A 285 -7.14 17.15 -4.55
C TRP A 285 -7.35 18.26 -5.58
N PHE A 286 -6.27 18.85 -6.10
CA PHE A 286 -6.41 19.91 -7.11
C PHE A 286 -7.00 19.42 -8.44
N ILE A 287 -6.69 18.20 -8.82
CA ILE A 287 -7.30 17.56 -9.99
C ILE A 287 -8.80 17.34 -9.76
N LEU A 288 -9.20 16.96 -8.55
CA LEU A 288 -10.62 16.86 -8.19
C LEU A 288 -11.33 18.21 -8.26
N VAL A 289 -10.71 19.28 -7.79
CA VAL A 289 -11.21 20.64 -7.93
C VAL A 289 -11.34 21.02 -9.41
N GLY A 290 -10.37 20.62 -10.23
CA GLY A 290 -10.43 20.81 -11.70
C GLY A 290 -11.60 20.06 -12.34
N HIS A 291 -11.88 18.85 -11.87
CA HIS A 291 -13.08 18.12 -12.30
C HIS A 291 -14.35 18.91 -11.99
N TRP A 292 -14.51 19.42 -10.79
CA TRP A 292 -15.68 20.23 -10.42
C TRP A 292 -15.79 21.50 -11.27
N TRP A 293 -14.67 22.15 -11.52
CA TRP A 293 -14.65 23.35 -12.37
C TRP A 293 -15.11 23.06 -13.79
N HIS A 294 -14.57 22.01 -14.42
CA HIS A 294 -14.85 21.69 -15.81
C HIS A 294 -16.17 20.95 -16.02
N SER A 295 -16.73 20.38 -14.98
CA SER A 295 -18.05 19.72 -15.05
C SER A 295 -19.23 20.70 -14.89
N GLY A 296 -18.95 21.95 -14.62
CA GLY A 296 -19.97 22.95 -14.35
C GLY A 296 -20.33 22.99 -12.88
#